data_3c780994788c0abda05650f7d7061ad4
#
_entry.id   3c780994788c0abda05650f7d7061ad4
#
_cell.length_a   1.000
_cell.length_b   1.000
_cell.length_c   1.000
_cell.angle_alpha   90.00
_cell.angle_beta   90.00
_cell.angle_gamma   90.00
#
_symmetry.space_group_name_H-M   'P 1'
#
loop_
_entity.id
_entity.type
_entity.pdbx_description
1 polymer ?
#
loop_
_entity_poly.entity_id
_entity_poly.type
_entity_poly.pdbx_seq_one_letter_code
_entity_poly.pdbx_strand_id
1 'polypeptide(L)'
;MADDVKRVVVWSTGGIGALSIVAVQERPDLELVGVWVHSEEKVGKDAGELANGVPIGITATNDVDALLALEPDCVVYAASGPERDAGAIPDYERLLAAGVSVVTTTSTTLINPMAYVPDHRVRLEAAAAAGGASIFASGIEPGFLCDQLPLVFSTACRSVSKVHCYELALYDDYGVEEIMIDALGFGRPLDFEPWIMLPGAIAGEFQGQIRYIADGLGVEVEDIRETYDRRLTDQPIDTALGTVEPGNCGAIRFQAIGVVDGREAIVIDHITRLARHVAPDWPIGEADLSYRVVLEGKPNFECWITPTLDDPAEAGIPTMGSGAGAMLATAMRVVNAIPYVVDAQPGLLRSLEMPLTLPRHAVRAS
;
A
#
# COMPACT_ATOMS: atom_id res chain seq x y z
N MET A 1 28.92 14.33 -5.54
CA MET A 1 28.83 14.52 -4.10
C MET A 1 28.60 13.12 -3.54
N ALA A 2 29.32 12.69 -2.52
CA ALA A 2 28.97 11.47 -1.83
C ALA A 2 27.55 11.70 -1.26
N ASP A 3 26.58 10.89 -1.66
CA ASP A 3 25.25 10.95 -1.08
C ASP A 3 25.41 10.66 0.42
N ASP A 4 24.81 11.49 1.25
CA ASP A 4 24.79 11.30 2.69
C ASP A 4 23.96 10.04 2.99
N VAL A 5 24.59 9.03 3.62
CA VAL A 5 23.94 7.74 3.90
C VAL A 5 22.85 7.96 4.94
N LYS A 6 21.59 7.63 4.60
CA LYS A 6 20.46 7.81 5.51
C LYS A 6 20.33 6.60 6.44
N ARG A 7 20.22 6.88 7.73
CA ARG A 7 20.06 5.89 8.80
C ARG A 7 18.59 5.51 8.94
N VAL A 8 18.29 4.23 8.76
CA VAL A 8 16.91 3.73 8.63
C VAL A 8 16.56 2.73 9.72
N VAL A 9 15.41 2.91 10.33
CA VAL A 9 14.76 1.92 11.16
C VAL A 9 13.59 1.31 10.38
N VAL A 10 13.44 -0.01 10.39
CA VAL A 10 12.26 -0.68 9.84
C VAL A 10 11.33 -1.09 10.99
N TRP A 11 10.06 -0.66 10.89
CA TRP A 11 9.03 -0.89 11.89
C TRP A 11 8.10 -2.00 11.45
N SER A 12 8.32 -3.21 11.97
CA SER A 12 7.67 -4.48 11.67
C SER A 12 8.54 -5.44 10.85
N THR A 13 8.31 -6.73 11.05
CA THR A 13 8.91 -7.84 10.32
C THR A 13 7.82 -8.72 9.66
N GLY A 14 6.68 -8.10 9.31
CA GLY A 14 5.69 -8.69 8.40
C GLY A 14 6.19 -8.63 6.96
N GLY A 15 5.38 -9.07 5.97
CA GLY A 15 5.80 -9.15 4.58
C GLY A 15 6.50 -7.89 4.04
N ILE A 16 5.86 -6.73 4.14
CA ILE A 16 6.44 -5.46 3.66
C ILE A 16 7.67 -5.03 4.49
N GLY A 17 7.62 -5.22 5.82
CA GLY A 17 8.75 -4.92 6.69
C GLY A 17 9.98 -5.76 6.37
N ALA A 18 9.79 -7.06 6.17
CA ALA A 18 10.85 -8.00 5.79
C ALA A 18 11.48 -7.63 4.43
N LEU A 19 10.64 -7.35 3.41
CA LEU A 19 11.10 -6.84 2.11
C LEU A 19 11.88 -5.53 2.24
N SER A 20 11.44 -4.63 3.13
CA SER A 20 12.11 -3.35 3.37
C SER A 20 13.47 -3.54 4.06
N ILE A 21 13.59 -4.50 5.00
CA ILE A 21 14.89 -4.83 5.63
C ILE A 21 15.90 -5.27 4.57
N VAL A 22 15.52 -6.22 3.71
CA VAL A 22 16.38 -6.71 2.62
C VAL A 22 16.77 -5.56 1.68
N ALA A 23 15.78 -4.79 1.24
CA ALA A 23 16.00 -3.69 0.30
C ALA A 23 16.90 -2.58 0.85
N VAL A 24 16.75 -2.20 2.11
CA VAL A 24 17.60 -1.18 2.76
C VAL A 24 19.06 -1.66 2.81
N GLN A 25 19.29 -2.94 3.13
CA GLN A 25 20.65 -3.48 3.18
C GLN A 25 21.35 -3.56 1.82
N GLU A 26 20.60 -3.66 0.75
CA GLU A 26 21.14 -3.69 -0.61
C GLU A 26 21.49 -2.30 -1.17
N ARG A 27 21.14 -1.23 -0.47
CA ARG A 27 21.27 0.15 -0.92
C ARG A 27 22.52 0.82 -0.31
N PRO A 28 23.48 1.30 -1.12
CA PRO A 28 24.69 1.94 -0.61
C PRO A 28 24.45 3.33 0.01
N ASP A 29 23.30 3.95 -0.27
CA ASP A 29 22.87 5.24 0.25
C ASP A 29 21.95 5.13 1.49
N LEU A 30 21.72 3.89 2.00
CA LEU A 30 20.93 3.60 3.18
C LEU A 30 21.71 2.73 4.17
N GLU A 31 21.49 2.92 5.45
CA GLU A 31 22.04 2.11 6.54
C GLU A 31 20.92 1.63 7.45
N LEU A 32 20.66 0.32 7.51
CA LEU A 32 19.73 -0.24 8.48
C LEU A 32 20.37 -0.17 9.88
N VAL A 33 19.81 0.64 10.79
CA VAL A 33 20.34 0.82 12.14
C VAL A 33 19.53 0.14 13.22
N GLY A 34 18.27 -0.20 12.95
CA GLY A 34 17.41 -0.87 13.93
C GLY A 34 16.14 -1.44 13.31
N VAL A 35 15.52 -2.36 14.03
CA VAL A 35 14.23 -2.97 13.65
C VAL A 35 13.32 -3.04 14.87
N TRP A 36 12.10 -2.51 14.71
CA TRP A 36 11.05 -2.61 15.71
C TRP A 36 10.16 -3.83 15.47
N VAL A 37 9.79 -4.53 16.54
CA VAL A 37 8.87 -5.67 16.51
C VAL A 37 7.81 -5.55 17.61
N HIS A 38 6.58 -5.95 17.27
CA HIS A 38 5.46 -5.95 18.23
C HIS A 38 5.49 -7.16 19.16
N SER A 39 5.76 -8.36 18.61
CA SER A 39 5.66 -9.61 19.35
C SER A 39 6.87 -9.81 20.27
N GLU A 40 6.64 -10.03 21.55
CA GLU A 40 7.68 -10.31 22.56
C GLU A 40 8.61 -11.46 22.16
N GLU A 41 8.08 -12.46 21.47
CA GLU A 41 8.84 -13.62 20.96
C GLU A 41 9.89 -13.27 19.91
N LYS A 42 9.75 -12.09 19.26
CA LYS A 42 10.70 -11.57 18.26
C LYS A 42 11.75 -10.64 18.87
N VAL A 43 11.50 -10.11 20.06
CA VAL A 43 12.46 -9.25 20.77
C VAL A 43 13.74 -10.02 21.05
N GLY A 44 14.87 -9.40 20.76
CA GLY A 44 16.20 -9.99 20.97
C GLY A 44 16.67 -10.92 19.84
N LYS A 45 15.83 -11.22 18.84
CA LYS A 45 16.24 -12.00 17.65
C LYS A 45 16.95 -11.11 16.63
N ASP A 46 17.75 -11.74 15.78
CA ASP A 46 18.37 -11.07 14.65
C ASP A 46 17.31 -10.66 13.62
N ALA A 47 17.38 -9.42 13.15
CA ALA A 47 16.40 -8.84 12.23
C ALA A 47 16.44 -9.49 10.85
N GLY A 48 17.59 -9.94 10.38
CA GLY A 48 17.72 -10.65 9.11
C GLY A 48 17.17 -12.07 9.22
N GLU A 49 17.40 -12.76 10.35
CA GLU A 49 16.77 -14.07 10.58
C GLU A 49 15.24 -13.96 10.58
N LEU A 50 14.69 -12.86 11.12
CA LEU A 50 13.25 -12.58 11.09
C LEU A 50 12.72 -12.21 9.70
N ALA A 51 13.56 -11.65 8.84
CA ALA A 51 13.18 -11.21 7.51
C ALA A 51 13.26 -12.34 6.47
N ASN A 52 14.46 -12.92 6.29
CA ASN A 52 14.74 -13.88 5.24
C ASN A 52 15.60 -15.08 5.68
N GLY A 53 15.84 -15.24 6.97
CA GLY A 53 16.64 -16.34 7.54
C GLY A 53 18.15 -16.10 7.51
N VAL A 54 18.64 -14.94 7.05
CA VAL A 54 20.07 -14.62 6.96
C VAL A 54 20.45 -13.61 8.06
N PRO A 55 21.29 -13.97 9.04
CA PRO A 55 21.69 -13.04 10.11
C PRO A 55 22.43 -11.81 9.57
N ILE A 56 22.12 -10.64 10.15
CA ILE A 56 22.69 -9.35 9.76
C ILE A 56 23.35 -8.61 10.92
N GLY A 57 23.26 -9.15 12.13
CA GLY A 57 23.87 -8.57 13.34
C GLY A 57 23.06 -7.43 13.96
N ILE A 58 21.82 -7.18 13.54
CA ILE A 58 20.92 -6.16 14.11
C ILE A 58 19.87 -6.86 14.96
N THR A 59 19.83 -6.52 16.25
CA THR A 59 18.87 -7.10 17.20
C THR A 59 17.54 -6.35 17.13
N ALA A 60 16.45 -7.08 16.90
CA ALA A 60 15.10 -6.53 16.93
C ALA A 60 14.66 -6.18 18.36
N THR A 61 13.97 -5.06 18.53
CA THR A 61 13.49 -4.58 19.83
C THR A 61 12.09 -4.01 19.74
N ASN A 62 11.37 -3.93 20.87
CA ASN A 62 10.13 -3.17 21.02
C ASN A 62 10.33 -1.87 21.83
N ASP A 63 11.58 -1.54 22.18
CA ASP A 63 11.94 -0.31 22.89
C ASP A 63 12.14 0.85 21.88
N VAL A 64 11.18 1.73 21.81
CA VAL A 64 11.18 2.89 20.90
C VAL A 64 12.25 3.91 21.31
N ASP A 65 12.53 4.09 22.62
CA ASP A 65 13.57 5.02 23.08
C ASP A 65 14.97 4.52 22.69
N ALA A 66 15.19 3.20 22.77
CA ALA A 66 16.43 2.61 22.30
C ALA A 66 16.62 2.80 20.79
N LEU A 67 15.55 2.72 19.98
CA LEU A 67 15.63 2.98 18.54
C LEU A 67 15.87 4.46 18.23
N LEU A 68 15.23 5.38 18.92
CA LEU A 68 15.47 6.83 18.77
C LEU A 68 16.89 7.23 19.17
N ALA A 69 17.47 6.56 20.17
CA ALA A 69 18.87 6.78 20.58
C ALA A 69 19.90 6.35 19.51
N LEU A 70 19.48 5.61 18.49
CA LEU A 70 20.30 5.31 17.30
C LEU A 70 20.35 6.49 16.32
N GLU A 71 19.64 7.57 16.58
CA GLU A 71 19.57 8.76 15.71
C GLU A 71 19.22 8.41 14.25
N PRO A 72 18.08 7.71 13.99
CA PRO A 72 17.67 7.41 12.63
C PRO A 72 17.18 8.68 11.90
N ASP A 73 17.44 8.77 10.61
CA ASP A 73 16.88 9.82 9.74
C ASP A 73 15.43 9.49 9.33
N CYS A 74 15.13 8.18 9.19
CA CYS A 74 13.84 7.73 8.68
C CYS A 74 13.40 6.40 9.28
N VAL A 75 12.08 6.27 9.45
CA VAL A 75 11.43 4.99 9.78
C VAL A 75 10.61 4.53 8.58
N VAL A 76 10.83 3.28 8.14
CA VAL A 76 9.89 2.56 7.25
C VAL A 76 8.84 1.90 8.14
N TYR A 77 7.65 2.47 8.19
CA TYR A 77 6.56 2.00 9.03
C TYR A 77 5.62 1.09 8.24
N ALA A 78 5.68 -0.21 8.52
CA ALA A 78 4.92 -1.25 7.82
C ALA A 78 4.16 -2.18 8.81
N ALA A 79 3.81 -1.66 9.98
CA ALA A 79 2.99 -2.40 10.94
C ALA A 79 1.56 -2.56 10.42
N SER A 80 0.96 -3.71 10.67
CA SER A 80 -0.43 -4.01 10.31
C SER A 80 -1.20 -4.50 11.54
N GLY A 81 -2.52 -4.38 11.52
CA GLY A 81 -3.37 -4.82 12.61
C GLY A 81 -4.79 -4.26 12.45
N PRO A 82 -5.76 -4.70 13.27
CA PRO A 82 -7.17 -4.34 13.13
C PRO A 82 -7.44 -2.84 13.31
N GLU A 83 -6.59 -2.13 14.05
CA GLU A 83 -6.69 -0.67 14.26
C GLU A 83 -5.53 0.09 13.57
N ARG A 84 -5.17 -0.35 12.35
CA ARG A 84 -3.97 0.11 11.65
C ARG A 84 -3.77 1.61 11.66
N ASP A 85 -4.77 2.36 11.23
CA ASP A 85 -4.69 3.80 11.09
C ASP A 85 -4.63 4.51 12.45
N ALA A 86 -5.59 4.25 13.31
CA ALA A 86 -5.68 4.91 14.62
C ALA A 86 -4.51 4.54 15.54
N GLY A 87 -4.07 3.28 15.49
CA GLY A 87 -2.95 2.77 16.30
C GLY A 87 -1.59 3.33 15.89
N ALA A 88 -1.40 3.71 14.62
CA ALA A 88 -0.15 4.26 14.12
C ALA A 88 0.06 5.74 14.45
N ILE A 89 -1.02 6.51 14.69
CA ILE A 89 -0.93 7.95 14.91
C ILE A 89 -0.01 8.34 16.08
N PRO A 90 -0.11 7.73 17.28
CA PRO A 90 0.81 8.05 18.38
C PRO A 90 2.29 7.76 18.04
N ASP A 91 2.55 6.70 17.28
CA ASP A 91 3.90 6.37 16.85
C ASP A 91 4.42 7.42 15.87
N TYR A 92 3.63 7.80 14.87
CA TYR A 92 3.99 8.86 13.92
C TYR A 92 4.28 10.17 14.62
N GLU A 93 3.42 10.60 15.55
CA GLU A 93 3.65 11.82 16.34
C GLU A 93 4.96 11.78 17.09
N ARG A 94 5.25 10.67 17.76
CA ARG A 94 6.48 10.49 18.54
C ARG A 94 7.72 10.55 17.64
N LEU A 95 7.71 9.86 16.50
CA LEU A 95 8.81 9.83 15.55
C LEU A 95 9.04 11.21 14.93
N LEU A 96 7.98 11.82 14.39
CA LEU A 96 8.05 13.14 13.76
C LEU A 96 8.53 14.21 14.76
N ALA A 97 7.99 14.24 15.98
CA ALA A 97 8.40 15.20 16.99
C ALA A 97 9.86 15.00 17.45
N ALA A 98 10.41 13.78 17.33
CA ALA A 98 11.82 13.49 17.57
C ALA A 98 12.74 13.85 16.39
N GLY A 99 12.21 14.41 15.29
CA GLY A 99 12.98 14.76 14.11
C GLY A 99 13.21 13.61 13.12
N VAL A 100 12.50 12.50 13.29
CA VAL A 100 12.61 11.30 12.45
C VAL A 100 11.52 11.30 11.39
N SER A 101 11.90 11.31 10.13
CA SER A 101 10.95 11.21 9.02
C SER A 101 10.32 9.81 8.94
N VAL A 102 9.11 9.72 8.39
CA VAL A 102 8.37 8.45 8.27
C VAL A 102 7.96 8.20 6.82
N VAL A 103 8.24 7.01 6.32
CA VAL A 103 7.63 6.48 5.09
C VAL A 103 6.76 5.29 5.48
N THR A 104 5.51 5.24 5.02
CA THR A 104 4.56 4.24 5.51
C THR A 104 3.70 3.61 4.42
N THR A 105 3.39 2.32 4.60
CA THR A 105 2.38 1.58 3.85
C THR A 105 1.12 1.30 4.68
N THR A 106 1.11 1.73 5.95
CA THR A 106 0.06 1.38 6.92
C THR A 106 -1.18 2.24 6.76
N SER A 107 -1.00 3.56 6.69
CA SER A 107 -2.10 4.53 6.63
C SER A 107 -2.40 4.90 5.19
N THR A 108 -3.19 4.08 4.52
CA THR A 108 -3.50 4.18 3.08
C THR A 108 -4.12 5.53 2.70
N THR A 109 -5.01 6.07 3.51
CA THR A 109 -5.67 7.36 3.25
C THR A 109 -4.69 8.55 3.32
N LEU A 110 -3.55 8.42 4.01
CA LEU A 110 -2.50 9.45 4.06
C LEU A 110 -1.79 9.69 2.71
N ILE A 111 -2.03 8.90 1.68
CA ILE A 111 -1.57 9.24 0.31
C ILE A 111 -2.10 10.61 -0.13
N ASN A 112 -3.26 11.01 0.40
CA ASN A 112 -3.77 12.37 0.32
C ASN A 112 -4.10 12.90 1.73
N PRO A 113 -3.17 13.57 2.43
CA PRO A 113 -3.39 14.08 3.78
C PRO A 113 -4.59 15.01 3.90
N MET A 114 -5.00 15.69 2.82
CA MET A 114 -6.19 16.55 2.83
C MET A 114 -7.50 15.77 2.94
N ALA A 115 -7.49 14.49 2.56
CA ALA A 115 -8.62 13.57 2.73
C ALA A 115 -8.59 12.80 4.05
N TYR A 116 -7.49 12.92 4.81
CA TYR A 116 -7.33 12.23 6.08
C TYR A 116 -8.17 12.83 7.20
N VAL A 117 -8.40 12.05 8.26
CA VAL A 117 -9.18 12.50 9.45
C VAL A 117 -8.60 13.81 9.97
N PRO A 118 -9.38 14.91 10.03
CA PRO A 118 -8.84 16.25 10.32
C PRO A 118 -8.06 16.35 11.64
N ASP A 119 -8.55 15.73 12.71
CA ASP A 119 -7.87 15.74 14.01
C ASP A 119 -6.50 15.04 13.94
N HIS A 120 -6.42 13.89 13.27
CA HIS A 120 -5.14 13.17 13.05
C HIS A 120 -4.19 14.01 12.20
N ARG A 121 -4.69 14.61 11.11
CA ARG A 121 -3.88 15.48 10.26
C ARG A 121 -3.26 16.63 11.03
N VAL A 122 -4.04 17.39 11.80
CA VAL A 122 -3.55 18.52 12.59
C VAL A 122 -2.46 18.09 13.58
N ARG A 123 -2.64 16.94 14.24
CA ARG A 123 -1.65 16.39 15.17
C ARG A 123 -0.33 16.04 14.47
N LEU A 124 -0.42 15.38 13.31
CA LEU A 124 0.77 15.01 12.53
C LEU A 124 1.47 16.24 11.94
N GLU A 125 0.73 17.26 11.45
CA GLU A 125 1.28 18.53 10.98
C GLU A 125 2.05 19.24 12.11
N ALA A 126 1.48 19.27 13.32
CA ALA A 126 2.14 19.87 14.48
C ALA A 126 3.42 19.12 14.89
N ALA A 127 3.39 17.79 14.89
CA ALA A 127 4.55 16.97 15.22
C ALA A 127 5.66 17.12 14.15
N ALA A 128 5.31 17.11 12.88
CA ALA A 128 6.24 17.32 11.77
C ALA A 128 6.93 18.69 11.86
N ALA A 129 6.16 19.74 12.14
CA ALA A 129 6.70 21.09 12.30
C ALA A 129 7.63 21.21 13.54
N ALA A 130 7.27 20.56 14.65
CA ALA A 130 8.05 20.60 15.89
C ALA A 130 9.42 19.90 15.73
N GLY A 131 9.48 18.74 15.09
CA GLY A 131 10.71 17.99 14.89
C GLY A 131 11.47 18.34 13.62
N GLY A 132 10.87 19.07 12.70
CA GLY A 132 11.49 19.35 11.40
C GLY A 132 11.55 18.13 10.48
N ALA A 133 10.57 17.22 10.58
CA ALA A 133 10.52 15.95 9.89
C ALA A 133 9.29 15.85 8.97
N SER A 134 9.25 14.81 8.13
CA SER A 134 8.17 14.61 7.16
C SER A 134 7.58 13.21 7.22
N ILE A 135 6.32 13.06 6.84
CA ILE A 135 5.68 11.76 6.63
C ILE A 135 5.16 11.64 5.21
N PHE A 136 5.35 10.45 4.62
CA PHE A 136 4.91 10.10 3.28
C PHE A 136 4.29 8.70 3.27
N ALA A 137 3.06 8.59 2.82
CA ALA A 137 2.38 7.32 2.62
C ALA A 137 2.37 6.93 1.15
N SER A 138 2.70 5.69 0.84
CA SER A 138 2.65 5.13 -0.51
C SER A 138 2.64 3.60 -0.48
N GLY A 139 2.31 3.02 -1.62
CA GLY A 139 2.36 1.60 -1.92
C GLY A 139 2.19 1.41 -3.42
N ILE A 140 1.96 0.18 -3.86
CA ILE A 140 1.60 -0.07 -5.26
C ILE A 140 0.15 0.34 -5.53
N GLU A 141 -0.75 -0.02 -4.59
CA GLU A 141 -2.16 0.28 -4.56
C GLU A 141 -2.65 0.25 -3.11
N PRO A 142 -3.02 1.40 -2.52
CA PRO A 142 -2.92 2.76 -3.04
C PRO A 142 -1.49 3.34 -2.98
N GLY A 143 -1.23 4.39 -3.78
CA GLY A 143 0.01 5.21 -3.74
C GLY A 143 0.79 5.26 -5.05
N PHE A 144 0.40 4.47 -6.08
CA PHE A 144 1.08 4.51 -7.38
C PHE A 144 0.18 4.17 -8.57
N LEU A 145 -0.25 2.90 -8.73
CA LEU A 145 -0.85 2.45 -10.00
C LEU A 145 -2.24 3.01 -10.25
N CYS A 146 -3.06 3.12 -9.22
CA CYS A 146 -4.45 3.58 -9.33
C CYS A 146 -4.68 5.04 -8.92
N ASP A 147 -3.61 5.80 -8.70
CA ASP A 147 -3.69 7.21 -8.34
C ASP A 147 -2.62 8.07 -9.02
N GLN A 148 -1.33 7.86 -8.76
CA GLN A 148 -0.26 8.65 -9.37
C GLN A 148 -0.11 8.40 -10.88
N LEU A 149 -0.14 7.13 -11.31
CA LEU A 149 0.09 6.76 -12.71
C LEU A 149 -0.98 7.31 -13.68
N PRO A 150 -2.29 7.28 -13.36
CA PRO A 150 -3.30 7.97 -14.17
C PRO A 150 -3.00 9.44 -14.40
N LEU A 151 -2.49 10.15 -13.39
CA LEU A 151 -2.11 11.55 -13.51
C LEU A 151 -0.90 11.74 -14.42
N VAL A 152 0.08 10.82 -14.39
CA VAL A 152 1.21 10.84 -15.34
C VAL A 152 0.69 10.70 -16.76
N PHE A 153 -0.22 9.79 -17.07
CA PHE A 153 -0.82 9.67 -18.40
C PHE A 153 -1.63 10.90 -18.80
N SER A 154 -2.34 11.52 -17.84
CA SER A 154 -3.16 12.70 -18.10
C SER A 154 -2.35 13.89 -18.60
N THR A 155 -1.04 13.96 -18.30
CA THR A 155 -0.14 15.02 -18.81
C THR A 155 -0.04 15.05 -20.34
N ALA A 156 -0.34 13.93 -21.01
CA ALA A 156 -0.38 13.80 -22.46
C ALA A 156 -1.80 13.98 -23.04
N CYS A 157 -2.82 14.26 -22.21
CA CYS A 157 -4.19 14.50 -22.63
C CYS A 157 -4.49 16.00 -22.74
N ARG A 158 -5.22 16.40 -23.79
CA ARG A 158 -5.82 17.74 -23.86
C ARG A 158 -7.01 17.87 -22.90
N SER A 159 -7.71 16.78 -22.64
CA SER A 159 -8.85 16.71 -21.72
C SER A 159 -9.02 15.27 -21.21
N VAL A 160 -9.50 15.12 -19.99
CA VAL A 160 -9.87 13.84 -19.38
C VAL A 160 -11.34 13.94 -18.99
N SER A 161 -12.16 12.94 -19.33
CA SER A 161 -13.56 12.85 -18.96
C SER A 161 -13.83 11.78 -17.91
N LYS A 162 -12.98 10.75 -17.85
CA LYS A 162 -13.06 9.67 -16.84
C LYS A 162 -11.70 9.04 -16.61
N VAL A 163 -11.41 8.74 -15.35
CA VAL A 163 -10.32 7.87 -14.90
C VAL A 163 -10.93 6.61 -14.31
N HIS A 164 -10.56 5.43 -14.79
CA HIS A 164 -11.03 4.16 -14.28
C HIS A 164 -9.85 3.23 -14.04
N CYS A 165 -9.59 2.95 -12.78
CA CYS A 165 -8.48 2.09 -12.35
C CYS A 165 -9.01 0.78 -11.80
N TYR A 166 -8.36 -0.30 -12.16
CA TYR A 166 -8.74 -1.66 -11.74
C TYR A 166 -7.59 -2.32 -11.01
N GLU A 167 -7.91 -3.00 -9.91
CA GLU A 167 -7.13 -4.10 -9.38
C GLU A 167 -7.87 -5.41 -9.66
N LEU A 168 -7.17 -6.37 -10.26
CA LEU A 168 -7.71 -7.66 -10.70
C LEU A 168 -6.87 -8.76 -10.06
N ALA A 169 -7.38 -9.41 -9.01
CA ALA A 169 -6.62 -10.32 -8.18
C ALA A 169 -7.22 -11.72 -8.10
N LEU A 170 -6.35 -12.73 -8.02
CA LEU A 170 -6.64 -14.07 -7.52
C LEU A 170 -6.07 -14.20 -6.11
N TYR A 171 -6.89 -14.58 -5.14
CA TYR A 171 -6.54 -14.65 -3.72
C TYR A 171 -6.68 -16.06 -3.14
N ASP A 172 -6.56 -17.11 -3.97
CA ASP A 172 -6.59 -18.50 -3.50
C ASP A 172 -5.42 -18.84 -2.58
N ASP A 173 -4.26 -18.20 -2.76
CA ASP A 173 -3.07 -18.35 -1.91
C ASP A 173 -2.93 -17.31 -0.79
N TYR A 174 -3.90 -16.37 -0.65
CA TYR A 174 -3.85 -15.34 0.38
C TYR A 174 -4.40 -15.83 1.72
N GLY A 175 -3.51 -16.05 2.70
CA GLY A 175 -3.80 -16.75 3.96
C GLY A 175 -4.19 -15.86 5.15
N VAL A 176 -4.64 -14.61 4.96
CA VAL A 176 -5.07 -13.72 6.06
C VAL A 176 -6.57 -13.84 6.27
N GLU A 177 -6.97 -14.68 7.25
CA GLU A 177 -8.36 -15.05 7.53
C GLU A 177 -9.27 -13.83 7.79
N GLU A 178 -8.82 -12.89 8.62
CA GLU A 178 -9.57 -11.67 8.96
C GLU A 178 -9.92 -10.85 7.71
N ILE A 179 -9.00 -10.71 6.77
CA ILE A 179 -9.25 -9.98 5.51
C ILE A 179 -10.15 -10.81 4.59
N MET A 180 -9.83 -12.08 4.39
CA MET A 180 -10.54 -12.90 3.42
C MET A 180 -11.99 -13.17 3.83
N ILE A 181 -12.21 -13.50 5.10
CA ILE A 181 -13.51 -13.92 5.61
C ILE A 181 -14.29 -12.73 6.17
N ASP A 182 -13.74 -12.03 7.15
CA ASP A 182 -14.50 -11.03 7.90
C ASP A 182 -14.64 -9.72 7.12
N ALA A 183 -13.57 -9.26 6.48
CA ALA A 183 -13.61 -8.02 5.74
C ALA A 183 -14.25 -8.19 4.34
N LEU A 184 -13.91 -9.24 3.59
CA LEU A 184 -14.31 -9.42 2.20
C LEU A 184 -15.43 -10.45 1.99
N GLY A 185 -15.64 -11.38 2.93
CA GLY A 185 -16.74 -12.35 2.89
C GLY A 185 -16.53 -13.59 2.01
N PHE A 186 -15.28 -13.90 1.63
CA PHE A 186 -14.97 -15.11 0.88
C PHE A 186 -15.32 -16.39 1.66
N GLY A 187 -15.77 -17.41 0.95
CA GLY A 187 -16.16 -18.69 1.56
C GLY A 187 -17.46 -18.62 2.37
N ARG A 188 -18.14 -17.47 2.42
CA ARG A 188 -19.40 -17.27 3.15
C ARG A 188 -20.59 -17.23 2.21
N PRO A 189 -21.79 -17.60 2.68
CA PRO A 189 -23.02 -17.46 1.90
C PRO A 189 -23.41 -15.98 1.73
N LEU A 190 -24.35 -15.66 0.83
CA LEU A 190 -24.73 -14.28 0.53
C LEU A 190 -25.45 -13.54 1.67
N ASP A 191 -25.96 -14.22 2.67
CA ASP A 191 -26.58 -13.63 3.86
C ASP A 191 -25.56 -13.21 4.93
N PHE A 192 -24.28 -13.57 4.76
CA PHE A 192 -23.21 -13.02 5.57
C PHE A 192 -22.88 -11.58 5.12
N GLU A 193 -22.77 -10.64 6.07
CA GLU A 193 -22.44 -9.23 5.83
C GLU A 193 -20.98 -8.96 6.22
N PRO A 194 -20.03 -8.96 5.27
CA PRO A 194 -18.64 -8.62 5.55
C PRO A 194 -18.46 -7.12 5.82
N TRP A 195 -17.39 -6.74 6.49
CA TRP A 195 -17.14 -5.35 6.89
C TRP A 195 -17.12 -4.36 5.72
N ILE A 196 -16.64 -4.79 4.55
CA ILE A 196 -16.59 -3.95 3.34
C ILE A 196 -18.00 -3.50 2.89
N MET A 197 -19.06 -4.18 3.32
CA MET A 197 -20.46 -3.81 3.01
C MET A 197 -21.06 -2.78 3.98
N LEU A 198 -20.35 -2.46 5.06
CA LEU A 198 -20.83 -1.41 5.97
C LEU A 198 -20.88 -0.07 5.21
N PRO A 199 -21.95 0.71 5.36
CA PRO A 199 -22.08 1.99 4.66
C PRO A 199 -20.88 2.91 4.93
N GLY A 200 -20.25 3.39 3.87
CA GLY A 200 -19.07 4.25 3.94
C GLY A 200 -17.73 3.50 4.08
N ALA A 201 -17.72 2.18 4.17
CA ALA A 201 -16.48 1.41 4.34
C ALA A 201 -15.57 1.53 3.09
N ILE A 202 -16.14 1.33 1.90
CA ILE A 202 -15.40 1.45 0.63
C ILE A 202 -14.98 2.91 0.40
N ALA A 203 -15.91 3.85 0.57
CA ALA A 203 -15.61 5.27 0.41
C ALA A 203 -14.54 5.73 1.42
N GLY A 204 -14.61 5.28 2.66
CA GLY A 204 -13.63 5.58 3.71
C GLY A 204 -12.22 5.14 3.34
N GLU A 205 -12.05 3.92 2.83
CA GLU A 205 -10.76 3.36 2.44
C GLU A 205 -10.19 4.06 1.19
N PHE A 206 -11.02 4.29 0.16
CA PHE A 206 -10.55 4.75 -1.15
C PHE A 206 -10.70 6.25 -1.42
N GLN A 207 -11.28 7.04 -0.50
CA GLN A 207 -11.42 8.49 -0.67
C GLN A 207 -10.09 9.21 -0.89
N GLY A 208 -9.02 8.72 -0.27
CA GLY A 208 -7.67 9.27 -0.44
C GLY A 208 -7.25 9.29 -1.89
N GLN A 209 -7.40 8.17 -2.60
CA GLN A 209 -7.07 8.02 -4.02
C GLN A 209 -7.96 8.88 -4.91
N ILE A 210 -9.28 8.82 -4.71
CA ILE A 210 -10.25 9.59 -5.51
C ILE A 210 -9.94 11.09 -5.41
N ARG A 211 -9.74 11.60 -4.20
CA ARG A 211 -9.42 13.02 -3.97
C ARG A 211 -8.03 13.38 -4.46
N TYR A 212 -7.05 12.46 -4.36
CA TYR A 212 -5.73 12.66 -4.93
C TYR A 212 -5.76 12.86 -6.44
N ILE A 213 -6.52 12.03 -7.18
CA ILE A 213 -6.72 12.17 -8.63
C ILE A 213 -7.44 13.48 -8.94
N ALA A 214 -8.49 13.80 -8.19
CA ALA A 214 -9.26 15.02 -8.37
C ALA A 214 -8.40 16.28 -8.16
N ASP A 215 -7.60 16.32 -7.10
CA ASP A 215 -6.66 17.41 -6.82
C ASP A 215 -5.66 17.59 -7.98
N GLY A 216 -5.10 16.48 -8.49
CA GLY A 216 -4.18 16.50 -9.63
C GLY A 216 -4.82 17.00 -10.93
N LEU A 217 -6.10 16.72 -11.14
CA LEU A 217 -6.87 17.18 -12.30
C LEU A 217 -7.51 18.57 -12.10
N GLY A 218 -7.42 19.13 -10.88
CA GLY A 218 -8.01 20.43 -10.55
C GLY A 218 -9.53 20.44 -10.55
N VAL A 219 -10.17 19.33 -10.12
CA VAL A 219 -11.63 19.17 -10.04
C VAL A 219 -12.09 18.89 -8.62
N GLU A 220 -13.34 19.22 -8.31
CA GLU A 220 -13.96 18.98 -7.00
C GLU A 220 -14.80 17.69 -7.04
N VAL A 221 -14.61 16.81 -6.05
CA VAL A 221 -15.44 15.62 -5.84
C VAL A 221 -16.64 16.00 -4.97
N GLU A 222 -17.82 15.97 -5.57
CA GLU A 222 -19.10 16.30 -4.92
C GLU A 222 -19.59 15.18 -4.02
N ASP A 223 -19.37 13.93 -4.44
CA ASP A 223 -19.85 12.72 -3.76
C ASP A 223 -18.93 11.54 -4.07
N ILE A 224 -18.86 10.56 -3.16
CA ILE A 224 -18.21 9.28 -3.39
C ILE A 224 -19.25 8.19 -3.18
N ARG A 225 -19.63 7.52 -4.27
CA ARG A 225 -20.57 6.42 -4.28
C ARG A 225 -19.87 5.10 -4.17
N GLU A 226 -20.57 4.11 -3.64
CA GLU A 226 -20.06 2.75 -3.43
C GLU A 226 -20.92 1.74 -4.18
N THR A 227 -20.27 0.73 -4.75
CA THR A 227 -20.96 -0.48 -5.23
C THR A 227 -20.26 -1.71 -4.66
N TYR A 228 -21.04 -2.77 -4.44
CA TYR A 228 -20.52 -4.06 -4.01
C TYR A 228 -21.34 -5.19 -4.62
N ASP A 229 -20.67 -6.16 -5.23
CA ASP A 229 -21.29 -7.34 -5.84
C ASP A 229 -20.48 -8.60 -5.49
N ARG A 230 -21.17 -9.74 -5.36
CA ARG A 230 -20.58 -11.05 -5.05
C ARG A 230 -21.05 -12.10 -6.05
N ARG A 231 -20.18 -13.09 -6.31
CA ARG A 231 -20.53 -14.29 -7.08
C ARG A 231 -20.18 -15.53 -6.26
N LEU A 232 -21.13 -16.45 -6.27
CA LEU A 232 -20.96 -17.77 -5.65
C LEU A 232 -20.17 -18.68 -6.58
N THR A 233 -19.36 -19.57 -5.99
CA THR A 233 -18.77 -20.66 -6.77
C THR A 233 -19.79 -21.80 -6.96
N ASP A 234 -19.73 -22.46 -8.10
CA ASP A 234 -20.49 -23.68 -8.43
C ASP A 234 -19.64 -24.96 -8.27
N GLN A 235 -18.35 -24.82 -7.96
CA GLN A 235 -17.38 -25.89 -7.76
C GLN A 235 -16.60 -25.64 -6.47
N PRO A 236 -16.05 -26.71 -5.81
CA PRO A 236 -15.14 -26.52 -4.71
C PRO A 236 -13.87 -25.76 -5.15
N ILE A 237 -13.37 -24.86 -4.32
CA ILE A 237 -12.10 -24.12 -4.56
C ILE A 237 -11.19 -24.34 -3.37
N ASP A 238 -10.00 -24.90 -3.59
CA ASP A 238 -8.97 -25.01 -2.56
C ASP A 238 -8.26 -23.67 -2.42
N THR A 239 -8.12 -23.23 -1.17
CA THR A 239 -7.45 -21.95 -0.83
C THR A 239 -6.47 -22.17 0.31
N ALA A 240 -5.63 -21.18 0.59
CA ALA A 240 -4.72 -21.19 1.75
C ALA A 240 -5.47 -21.32 3.09
N LEU A 241 -6.76 -21.00 3.15
CA LEU A 241 -7.61 -21.08 4.35
C LEU A 241 -8.54 -22.31 4.36
N GLY A 242 -8.37 -23.24 3.43
CA GLY A 242 -9.18 -24.43 3.26
C GLY A 242 -10.08 -24.39 2.03
N THR A 243 -10.93 -25.41 1.88
CA THR A 243 -11.80 -25.54 0.71
C THR A 243 -13.06 -24.69 0.86
N VAL A 244 -13.33 -23.85 -0.14
CA VAL A 244 -14.59 -23.12 -0.27
C VAL A 244 -15.58 -23.98 -1.03
N GLU A 245 -16.67 -24.38 -0.37
CA GLU A 245 -17.70 -25.24 -0.95
C GLU A 245 -18.62 -24.48 -1.91
N PRO A 246 -19.22 -25.17 -2.91
CA PRO A 246 -20.22 -24.60 -3.80
C PRO A 246 -21.36 -23.90 -3.06
N GLY A 247 -21.83 -22.79 -3.60
CA GLY A 247 -22.88 -21.97 -2.98
C GLY A 247 -22.35 -20.91 -2.00
N ASN A 248 -21.03 -20.82 -1.84
CA ASN A 248 -20.37 -19.76 -1.06
C ASN A 248 -19.67 -18.73 -1.97
N CYS A 249 -19.34 -17.59 -1.41
CA CYS A 249 -18.71 -16.47 -2.12
C CYS A 249 -17.32 -16.88 -2.65
N GLY A 250 -17.15 -16.85 -3.95
CA GLY A 250 -15.91 -17.16 -4.66
C GLY A 250 -15.33 -15.95 -5.43
N ALA A 251 -16.10 -14.88 -5.59
CA ALA A 251 -15.63 -13.64 -6.19
C ALA A 251 -16.38 -12.43 -5.63
N ILE A 252 -15.67 -11.31 -5.49
CA ILE A 252 -16.21 -10.01 -5.10
C ILE A 252 -15.80 -8.95 -6.10
N ARG A 253 -16.63 -7.94 -6.26
CA ARG A 253 -16.31 -6.70 -6.94
C ARG A 253 -16.86 -5.53 -6.14
N PHE A 254 -16.03 -4.55 -5.88
CA PHE A 254 -16.48 -3.31 -5.29
C PHE A 254 -15.85 -2.10 -5.97
N GLN A 255 -16.55 -0.98 -5.94
CA GLN A 255 -16.10 0.26 -6.55
C GLN A 255 -16.29 1.43 -5.59
N ALA A 256 -15.28 2.30 -5.54
CA ALA A 256 -15.42 3.66 -5.05
C ALA A 256 -15.48 4.60 -6.26
N ILE A 257 -16.51 5.44 -6.33
CA ILE A 257 -16.86 6.24 -7.51
C ILE A 257 -16.96 7.71 -7.13
N GLY A 258 -15.95 8.49 -7.53
CA GLY A 258 -15.96 9.94 -7.38
C GLY A 258 -16.83 10.62 -8.44
N VAL A 259 -17.78 11.43 -7.95
CA VAL A 259 -18.70 12.20 -8.79
C VAL A 259 -18.18 13.61 -8.95
N VAL A 260 -18.06 14.08 -10.19
CA VAL A 260 -17.62 15.44 -10.58
C VAL A 260 -18.60 15.97 -11.62
N ASP A 261 -19.14 17.17 -11.41
CA ASP A 261 -20.18 17.77 -12.26
C ASP A 261 -21.36 16.82 -12.52
N GLY A 262 -21.81 16.10 -11.48
CA GLY A 262 -22.91 15.13 -11.54
C GLY A 262 -22.61 13.83 -12.30
N ARG A 263 -21.36 13.57 -12.72
CA ARG A 263 -20.94 12.41 -13.51
C ARG A 263 -19.93 11.55 -12.74
N GLU A 264 -19.96 10.26 -12.99
CA GLU A 264 -18.95 9.32 -12.49
C GLU A 264 -17.63 9.53 -13.25
N ALA A 265 -16.72 10.29 -12.64
CA ALA A 265 -15.49 10.72 -13.31
C ALA A 265 -14.24 9.98 -12.86
N ILE A 266 -14.21 9.47 -11.62
CA ILE A 266 -13.05 8.75 -11.05
C ILE A 266 -13.57 7.45 -10.45
N VAL A 267 -13.09 6.32 -10.92
CA VAL A 267 -13.53 4.99 -10.44
C VAL A 267 -12.32 4.17 -10.03
N ILE A 268 -12.33 3.71 -8.79
CA ILE A 268 -11.42 2.68 -8.28
C ILE A 268 -12.24 1.40 -8.17
N ASP A 269 -11.82 0.35 -8.87
CA ASP A 269 -12.60 -0.89 -9.11
C ASP A 269 -11.75 -2.10 -8.72
N HIS A 270 -12.11 -2.76 -7.64
CA HIS A 270 -11.45 -3.96 -7.17
C HIS A 270 -12.27 -5.19 -7.53
N ILE A 271 -11.64 -6.13 -8.19
CA ILE A 271 -12.23 -7.40 -8.61
C ILE A 271 -11.33 -8.52 -8.12
N THR A 272 -11.76 -9.21 -7.09
CA THR A 272 -11.01 -10.30 -6.47
C THR A 272 -11.74 -11.62 -6.60
N ARG A 273 -11.02 -12.68 -6.95
CA ARG A 273 -11.54 -14.03 -7.14
C ARG A 273 -10.72 -15.04 -6.36
N LEU A 274 -11.34 -16.17 -6.03
CA LEU A 274 -10.65 -17.37 -5.56
C LEU A 274 -10.31 -18.33 -6.70
N ALA A 275 -10.94 -18.20 -7.86
CA ALA A 275 -10.60 -18.97 -9.04
C ALA A 275 -11.06 -18.26 -10.32
N ARG A 276 -10.34 -18.46 -11.43
CA ARG A 276 -10.60 -17.81 -12.73
C ARG A 276 -11.97 -18.11 -13.33
N HIS A 277 -12.56 -19.25 -12.99
CA HIS A 277 -13.89 -19.63 -13.51
C HIS A 277 -15.04 -18.91 -12.79
N VAL A 278 -14.82 -18.33 -11.61
CA VAL A 278 -15.84 -17.58 -10.89
C VAL A 278 -15.98 -16.18 -11.48
N ALA A 279 -17.22 -15.76 -11.72
CA ALA A 279 -17.54 -14.46 -12.35
C ALA A 279 -16.84 -14.24 -13.70
N PRO A 280 -17.00 -15.12 -14.71
CA PRO A 280 -16.28 -15.02 -15.97
C PRO A 280 -16.69 -13.80 -16.81
N ASP A 281 -17.81 -13.18 -16.47
CA ASP A 281 -18.34 -11.94 -17.07
C ASP A 281 -17.66 -10.65 -16.53
N TRP A 282 -16.93 -10.76 -15.44
CA TRP A 282 -16.18 -9.61 -14.92
C TRP A 282 -14.79 -9.50 -15.57
N PRO A 283 -14.19 -8.28 -15.62
CA PRO A 283 -12.81 -8.12 -16.09
C PRO A 283 -11.84 -9.05 -15.37
N ILE A 284 -10.89 -9.61 -16.11
CA ILE A 284 -9.85 -10.51 -15.60
C ILE A 284 -8.52 -10.18 -16.24
N GLY A 285 -7.44 -10.18 -15.44
CA GLY A 285 -6.08 -10.02 -15.92
C GLY A 285 -5.47 -11.33 -16.44
N GLU A 286 -4.37 -11.24 -17.18
CA GLU A 286 -3.62 -12.42 -17.63
C GLU A 286 -2.90 -13.13 -16.48
N ALA A 287 -2.31 -12.35 -15.56
CA ALA A 287 -1.68 -12.88 -14.35
C ALA A 287 -2.64 -12.89 -13.16
N ASP A 288 -2.19 -13.50 -12.06
CA ASP A 288 -2.98 -13.64 -10.83
C ASP A 288 -3.19 -12.30 -10.12
N LEU A 289 -2.27 -11.34 -10.30
CA LEU A 289 -2.47 -9.95 -9.93
C LEU A 289 -2.12 -9.05 -11.10
N SER A 290 -3.09 -8.26 -11.53
CA SER A 290 -2.96 -7.31 -12.63
C SER A 290 -3.66 -6.00 -12.29
N TYR A 291 -3.15 -4.91 -12.83
CA TYR A 291 -3.79 -3.60 -12.75
C TYR A 291 -4.13 -3.11 -14.16
N ARG A 292 -5.22 -2.39 -14.27
CA ARG A 292 -5.62 -1.75 -15.53
C ARG A 292 -5.99 -0.31 -15.27
N VAL A 293 -5.38 0.61 -16.01
CA VAL A 293 -5.68 2.04 -15.96
C VAL A 293 -6.27 2.47 -17.29
N VAL A 294 -7.46 3.05 -17.25
CA VAL A 294 -8.17 3.58 -18.41
C VAL A 294 -8.44 5.06 -18.20
N LEU A 295 -7.96 5.90 -19.10
CA LEU A 295 -8.33 7.30 -19.20
C LEU A 295 -9.18 7.51 -20.45
N GLU A 296 -10.42 7.92 -20.25
CA GLU A 296 -11.26 8.43 -21.32
C GLU A 296 -10.95 9.93 -21.49
N GLY A 297 -10.44 10.29 -22.65
CA GLY A 297 -9.96 11.65 -22.86
C GLY A 297 -9.62 11.96 -24.33
N LYS A 298 -8.76 12.94 -24.52
CA LYS A 298 -8.26 13.31 -25.86
C LYS A 298 -6.74 13.47 -25.80
N PRO A 299 -5.97 12.42 -26.14
CA PRO A 299 -6.39 11.04 -26.51
C PRO A 299 -6.87 10.21 -25.33
N ASN A 300 -7.46 9.02 -25.60
CA ASN A 300 -7.68 7.97 -24.60
C ASN A 300 -6.36 7.25 -24.32
N PHE A 301 -6.22 6.75 -23.09
CA PHE A 301 -5.15 5.83 -22.71
C PHE A 301 -5.72 4.58 -22.06
N GLU A 302 -5.09 3.46 -22.33
CA GLU A 302 -5.31 2.20 -21.64
C GLU A 302 -3.96 1.55 -21.38
N CYS A 303 -3.74 1.12 -20.14
CA CYS A 303 -2.49 0.48 -19.72
C CYS A 303 -2.81 -0.74 -18.86
N TRP A 304 -2.17 -1.87 -19.16
CA TRP A 304 -2.17 -3.08 -18.34
C TRP A 304 -0.80 -3.23 -17.69
N ILE A 305 -0.79 -3.52 -16.40
CA ILE A 305 0.43 -3.61 -15.60
C ILE A 305 0.35 -4.88 -14.77
N THR A 306 1.41 -5.66 -14.82
CA THR A 306 1.53 -6.91 -14.06
C THR A 306 2.90 -6.93 -13.37
N PRO A 307 2.96 -6.63 -12.07
CA PRO A 307 4.20 -6.74 -11.31
C PRO A 307 4.49 -8.22 -11.05
N THR A 308 5.52 -8.74 -11.70
CA THR A 308 5.95 -10.15 -11.58
C THR A 308 7.38 -10.25 -11.11
N LEU A 309 7.72 -11.39 -10.54
CA LEU A 309 9.08 -11.88 -10.33
C LEU A 309 9.21 -13.21 -11.05
N ASP A 310 10.35 -13.45 -11.69
CA ASP A 310 10.61 -14.73 -12.36
C ASP A 310 10.66 -15.89 -11.34
N ASP A 311 11.23 -15.61 -10.17
CA ASP A 311 11.19 -16.48 -9.00
C ASP A 311 10.72 -15.64 -7.78
N PRO A 312 9.64 -15.99 -7.07
CA PRO A 312 9.24 -15.31 -5.85
C PRO A 312 10.34 -15.24 -4.79
N ALA A 313 11.27 -16.19 -4.76
CA ALA A 313 12.44 -16.16 -3.89
C ALA A 313 13.39 -14.97 -4.18
N GLU A 314 13.34 -14.39 -5.39
CA GLU A 314 14.12 -13.19 -5.73
C GLU A 314 13.71 -11.96 -4.91
N ALA A 315 12.49 -11.95 -4.34
CA ALA A 315 12.11 -10.93 -3.37
C ALA A 315 12.90 -11.02 -2.05
N GLY A 316 13.69 -12.09 -1.87
CA GLY A 316 14.41 -12.37 -0.63
C GLY A 316 13.54 -12.99 0.45
N ILE A 317 12.27 -13.33 0.15
CA ILE A 317 11.31 -13.91 1.10
C ILE A 317 10.59 -15.08 0.41
N PRO A 318 11.04 -16.32 0.62
CA PRO A 318 10.60 -17.50 -0.13
C PRO A 318 9.12 -17.88 0.01
N THR A 319 8.42 -17.33 1.01
CA THR A 319 7.03 -17.70 1.37
C THR A 319 5.97 -16.77 0.76
N MET A 320 6.36 -15.84 -0.11
CA MET A 320 5.41 -14.95 -0.78
C MET A 320 4.90 -15.60 -2.06
N GLY A 321 3.59 -15.84 -2.14
CA GLY A 321 2.94 -16.44 -3.30
C GLY A 321 2.89 -15.56 -4.55
N SER A 322 1.87 -15.72 -5.36
CA SER A 322 1.66 -15.02 -6.64
C SER A 322 1.67 -13.48 -6.55
N GLY A 323 1.35 -12.91 -5.38
CA GLY A 323 1.41 -11.48 -5.08
C GLY A 323 2.80 -10.90 -4.79
N ALA A 324 3.87 -11.71 -4.79
CA ALA A 324 5.23 -11.30 -4.37
C ALA A 324 5.75 -10.06 -5.11
N GLY A 325 5.54 -9.98 -6.43
CA GLY A 325 5.95 -8.82 -7.24
C GLY A 325 5.28 -7.51 -6.80
N ALA A 326 3.99 -7.56 -6.50
CA ALA A 326 3.24 -6.39 -6.01
C ALA A 326 3.66 -6.00 -4.59
N MET A 327 3.89 -6.97 -3.71
CA MET A 327 4.37 -6.70 -2.35
C MET A 327 5.77 -6.08 -2.37
N LEU A 328 6.67 -6.60 -3.23
CA LEU A 328 7.99 -5.99 -3.42
C LEU A 328 7.87 -4.56 -3.96
N ALA A 329 7.02 -4.33 -4.96
CA ALA A 329 6.79 -3.00 -5.49
C ALA A 329 6.23 -2.05 -4.42
N THR A 330 5.34 -2.52 -3.54
CA THR A 330 4.83 -1.74 -2.39
C THR A 330 5.96 -1.34 -1.45
N ALA A 331 6.83 -2.27 -1.04
CA ALA A 331 7.98 -1.96 -0.21
C ALA A 331 8.93 -0.98 -0.91
N MET A 332 9.19 -1.17 -2.21
CA MET A 332 10.07 -0.29 -2.98
C MET A 332 9.53 1.14 -3.10
N ARG A 333 8.21 1.34 -3.15
CA ARG A 333 7.63 2.69 -3.17
C ARG A 333 8.05 3.52 -1.96
N VAL A 334 8.07 2.94 -0.78
CA VAL A 334 8.46 3.63 0.44
C VAL A 334 9.97 3.65 0.65
N VAL A 335 10.69 2.56 0.37
CA VAL A 335 12.16 2.52 0.49
C VAL A 335 12.84 3.51 -0.47
N ASN A 336 12.39 3.57 -1.73
CA ASN A 336 12.93 4.52 -2.70
C ASN A 336 12.61 5.98 -2.35
N ALA A 337 11.55 6.23 -1.58
CA ALA A 337 11.18 7.57 -1.16
C ALA A 337 12.05 8.12 -0.03
N ILE A 338 12.73 7.28 0.75
CA ILE A 338 13.49 7.68 1.95
C ILE A 338 14.36 8.91 1.72
N PRO A 339 15.31 8.96 0.76
CA PRO A 339 16.17 10.11 0.58
C PRO A 339 15.40 11.39 0.26
N TYR A 340 14.29 11.27 -0.46
CA TYR A 340 13.47 12.41 -0.87
C TYR A 340 12.63 12.95 0.28
N VAL A 341 12.14 12.08 1.15
CA VAL A 341 11.30 12.43 2.31
C VAL A 341 12.14 13.07 3.40
N VAL A 342 13.37 12.55 3.65
CA VAL A 342 14.32 13.13 4.62
C VAL A 342 14.77 14.52 4.18
N ASP A 343 15.00 14.71 2.89
CA ASP A 343 15.50 15.99 2.36
C ASP A 343 14.36 17.00 2.05
N ALA A 344 13.09 16.63 2.26
CA ALA A 344 11.93 17.48 1.98
C ALA A 344 11.74 18.58 3.05
N GLN A 345 10.92 19.58 2.73
CA GLN A 345 10.40 20.50 3.74
C GLN A 345 9.50 19.74 4.72
N PRO A 346 9.59 20.02 6.02
CA PRO A 346 8.80 19.33 7.03
C PRO A 346 7.31 19.38 6.78
N GLY A 347 6.63 18.23 6.90
CA GLY A 347 5.18 18.16 6.71
C GLY A 347 4.66 16.79 6.26
N LEU A 348 3.39 16.78 5.86
CA LEU A 348 2.69 15.62 5.31
C LEU A 348 2.80 15.69 3.79
N LEU A 349 3.58 14.79 3.19
CA LEU A 349 3.97 14.86 1.79
C LEU A 349 3.01 14.06 0.89
N ARG A 350 2.77 14.58 -0.33
CA ARG A 350 2.03 13.90 -1.40
C ARG A 350 2.93 13.65 -2.60
N SER A 351 2.73 12.55 -3.29
CA SER A 351 3.46 12.25 -4.54
C SER A 351 3.30 13.34 -5.61
N LEU A 352 2.20 14.13 -5.56
CA LEU A 352 1.97 15.27 -6.46
C LEU A 352 2.99 16.41 -6.27
N GLU A 353 3.58 16.53 -5.10
CA GLU A 353 4.48 17.62 -4.71
C GLU A 353 5.94 17.17 -4.68
N MET A 354 6.17 15.87 -4.82
CA MET A 354 7.50 15.28 -4.77
C MET A 354 8.04 15.02 -6.18
N PRO A 355 9.37 15.04 -6.35
CA PRO A 355 9.97 14.51 -7.57
C PRO A 355 9.69 13.00 -7.66
N LEU A 356 9.93 12.40 -8.84
CA LEU A 356 9.89 10.95 -8.97
C LEU A 356 10.88 10.31 -7.98
N THR A 357 10.37 9.46 -7.09
CA THR A 357 11.18 8.73 -6.10
C THR A 357 11.89 7.56 -6.75
N LEU A 358 12.96 7.86 -7.50
CA LEU A 358 13.66 6.88 -8.30
C LEU A 358 14.55 5.97 -7.45
N PRO A 359 14.70 4.70 -7.83
CA PRO A 359 15.63 3.77 -7.18
C PRO A 359 17.08 4.17 -7.52
N ARG A 360 17.76 4.83 -6.59
CA ARG A 360 19.17 5.17 -6.77
C ARG A 360 20.02 3.90 -6.72
N HIS A 361 21.05 3.82 -7.54
CA HIS A 361 21.99 2.69 -7.61
C HIS A 361 21.35 1.32 -7.93
N ALA A 362 20.12 1.29 -8.49
CA ALA A 362 19.38 0.05 -8.74
C ALA A 362 19.75 -0.67 -10.05
N VAL A 363 20.45 0.00 -10.97
CA VAL A 363 20.91 -0.65 -12.19
C VAL A 363 22.14 -1.49 -11.86
N ARG A 364 21.94 -2.81 -11.77
CA ARG A 364 23.00 -3.78 -11.46
C ARG A 364 23.20 -4.70 -12.68
N ALA A 365 24.44 -5.14 -12.91
CA ALA A 365 24.67 -6.25 -13.83
C ALA A 365 24.07 -7.52 -13.21
N SER A 366 23.23 -8.20 -13.97
CA SER A 366 22.69 -9.53 -13.64
C SER A 366 23.78 -10.58 -13.60
#